data_e7f99d0c065a3a7ff7f980807fa59335
#
_entry.id   e7f99d0c065a3a7ff7f980807fa59335
#
_cell.length_a   1.000
_cell.length_b   1.000
_cell.length_c   1.000
_cell.angle_alpha   90.00
_cell.angle_beta   90.00
_cell.angle_gamma   90.00
#
_symmetry.space_group_name_H-M   'P 1'
#
loop_
_entity.id
_entity.type
_entity.pdbx_description
1 polymer ?
#
loop_
_entity_poly.entity_id
_entity_poly.type
_entity_poly.pdbx_seq_one_letter_code
_entity_poly.pdbx_strand_id
1 'polypeptide(L)'
;MNKKILSFFLSCLILSSNTLAFADNVSNETISINQENTVVVPKKIENEIYNSIVQVYGENQAKTIFDKVMQIAKNEIENRPEELKREDLTRADDWYKDEIIYMFYVDQFGVVTPQKSNTFKDTSAMFDYLKDLGVTTLYLLPFADSPMSDAGFDVKNPRNIRADLGGKAQFNEFVKEAKKNGFKIKADLILNHVSDEHEWFQAFLRGDTSKANYFVVKDEMPEYTKYVDEKVGTIVEYKEKS
;
A
#
# COMPACT_ATOMS: atom_id res chain seq x y z
N MET A 1 12.72 13.44 1.86
CA MET A 1 11.76 12.32 1.80
C MET A 1 11.37 11.90 3.22
N ASN A 2 10.09 11.85 3.53
CA ASN A 2 9.63 11.61 4.91
C ASN A 2 9.84 10.13 5.29
N LYS A 3 10.48 9.86 6.46
CA LYS A 3 10.82 8.51 6.94
C LYS A 3 9.65 7.51 6.89
N LYS A 4 8.41 8.00 7.01
CA LYS A 4 7.20 7.17 7.01
C LYS A 4 6.76 6.68 5.62
N ILE A 5 7.12 7.36 4.55
CA ILE A 5 6.77 6.96 3.17
C ILE A 5 7.73 5.87 2.68
N LEU A 6 9.00 6.01 3.02
CA LEU A 6 10.00 5.02 2.68
C LEU A 6 9.77 3.68 3.42
N SER A 7 9.32 3.73 4.69
CA SER A 7 8.91 2.56 5.47
C SER A 7 7.77 1.79 4.80
N PHE A 8 6.81 2.51 4.22
CA PHE A 8 5.64 1.92 3.58
C PHE A 8 6.02 1.21 2.25
N PHE A 9 6.85 1.81 1.42
CA PHE A 9 7.36 1.19 0.18
C PHE A 9 8.13 -0.10 0.45
N LEU A 10 8.93 -0.11 1.49
CA LEU A 10 9.76 -1.27 1.81
C LEU A 10 8.96 -2.40 2.46
N SER A 11 7.95 -2.08 3.28
CA SER A 11 7.01 -3.08 3.79
C SER A 11 6.26 -3.78 2.66
N CYS A 12 5.95 -3.09 1.57
CA CYS A 12 5.31 -3.68 0.40
C CYS A 12 6.26 -4.52 -0.46
N LEU A 13 7.52 -4.10 -0.61
CA LEU A 13 8.56 -4.90 -1.29
C LEU A 13 8.89 -6.18 -0.51
N ILE A 14 8.89 -6.12 0.82
CA ILE A 14 9.13 -7.27 1.70
C ILE A 14 7.90 -8.18 1.77
N LEU A 15 6.68 -7.63 1.68
CA LEU A 15 5.44 -8.40 1.66
C LEU A 15 5.15 -9.04 0.30
N SER A 16 5.70 -8.52 -0.80
CA SER A 16 5.57 -9.13 -2.13
C SER A 16 6.63 -10.20 -2.42
N SER A 17 7.75 -10.19 -1.74
CA SER A 17 8.70 -11.31 -1.75
C SER A 17 8.27 -12.32 -0.68
N ASN A 18 7.40 -13.26 -1.06
CA ASN A 18 6.94 -14.34 -0.19
C ASN A 18 8.13 -15.17 0.27
N THR A 19 8.41 -15.15 1.51
CA THR A 19 8.94 -16.23 2.34
C THR A 19 9.82 -15.70 3.45
N LEU A 20 9.25 -15.60 4.64
CA LEU A 20 10.02 -15.72 5.86
C LEU A 20 10.12 -17.22 6.17
N ALA A 21 11.12 -17.89 5.60
CA ALA A 21 11.40 -19.28 5.92
C ALA A 21 12.39 -19.33 7.07
N PHE A 22 12.06 -20.07 8.12
CA PHE A 22 13.08 -20.57 9.06
C PHE A 22 13.83 -21.70 8.36
N ALA A 23 15.08 -21.51 8.06
CA ALA A 23 15.87 -22.50 7.39
C ALA A 23 17.23 -22.68 8.07
N ASP A 24 17.51 -23.91 8.44
CA ASP A 24 18.88 -24.40 8.56
C ASP A 24 19.59 -24.53 7.18
N ASN A 25 18.87 -24.22 6.08
CA ASN A 25 19.37 -24.11 4.72
C ASN A 25 18.72 -22.89 4.04
N VAL A 26 19.26 -21.71 4.24
CA VAL A 26 18.85 -20.49 3.56
C VAL A 26 19.15 -20.64 2.07
N SER A 27 18.13 -20.81 1.23
CA SER A 27 18.28 -20.54 -0.20
C SER A 27 18.68 -19.05 -0.33
N ASN A 28 19.71 -18.75 -1.11
CA ASN A 28 20.27 -17.38 -1.29
C ASN A 28 19.31 -16.37 -1.92
N GLU A 29 17.99 -16.61 -1.87
CA GLU A 29 16.99 -15.86 -2.63
C GLU A 29 15.88 -15.22 -1.77
N THR A 30 15.79 -15.52 -0.48
CA THR A 30 14.70 -15.01 0.38
C THR A 30 15.20 -14.24 1.60
N ILE A 31 14.45 -13.21 2.01
CA ILE A 31 14.69 -12.53 3.29
C ILE A 31 14.30 -13.47 4.41
N SER A 32 15.17 -13.65 5.39
CA SER A 32 14.96 -14.57 6.51
C SER A 32 15.29 -13.89 7.85
N ILE A 33 14.79 -14.49 8.93
CA ILE A 33 15.19 -14.12 10.28
C ILE A 33 16.02 -15.30 10.82
N ASN A 34 17.25 -15.03 11.27
CA ASN A 34 18.11 -16.05 11.83
C ASN A 34 17.72 -16.39 13.30
N GLN A 35 18.38 -17.39 13.89
CA GLN A 35 18.15 -17.82 15.28
C GLN A 35 18.39 -16.71 16.32
N GLU A 36 19.13 -15.67 15.98
CA GLU A 36 19.39 -14.50 16.83
C GLU A 36 18.35 -13.37 16.62
N ASN A 37 17.24 -13.67 15.96
CA ASN A 37 16.20 -12.68 15.60
C ASN A 37 16.70 -11.54 14.71
N THR A 38 17.78 -11.77 13.96
CA THR A 38 18.37 -10.79 13.04
C THR A 38 17.85 -11.02 11.63
N VAL A 39 17.43 -9.95 10.98
CA VAL A 39 16.99 -9.98 9.57
C VAL A 39 18.19 -10.18 8.66
N VAL A 40 18.16 -11.25 7.87
CA VAL A 40 19.14 -11.52 6.82
C VAL A 40 18.50 -11.23 5.47
N VAL A 41 19.03 -10.23 4.80
CA VAL A 41 18.61 -9.89 3.42
C VAL A 41 19.62 -10.52 2.45
N PRO A 42 19.16 -11.37 1.51
CA PRO A 42 20.05 -11.94 0.52
C PRO A 42 20.74 -10.87 -0.32
N LYS A 43 22.00 -11.10 -0.65
CA LYS A 43 22.81 -10.14 -1.43
C LYS A 43 22.22 -9.80 -2.78
N LYS A 44 21.52 -10.73 -3.40
CA LYS A 44 20.77 -10.51 -4.65
C LYS A 44 19.70 -9.43 -4.46
N ILE A 45 18.88 -9.53 -3.42
CA ILE A 45 17.81 -8.57 -3.11
C ILE A 45 18.42 -7.21 -2.73
N GLU A 46 19.49 -7.17 -1.93
CA GLU A 46 20.20 -5.91 -1.65
C GLU A 46 20.65 -5.21 -2.92
N ASN A 47 21.23 -5.96 -3.86
CA ASN A 47 21.70 -5.43 -5.13
C ASN A 47 20.54 -4.92 -6.02
N GLU A 48 19.41 -5.63 -6.07
CA GLU A 48 18.23 -5.20 -6.80
C GLU A 48 17.66 -3.90 -6.24
N ILE A 49 17.54 -3.80 -4.91
CA ILE A 49 17.10 -2.56 -4.23
C ILE A 49 18.09 -1.42 -4.51
N TYR A 50 19.39 -1.68 -4.39
CA TYR A 50 20.44 -0.67 -4.66
C TYR A 50 20.37 -0.16 -6.10
N ASN A 51 20.29 -1.06 -7.07
CA ASN A 51 20.22 -0.71 -8.49
C ASN A 51 18.96 0.10 -8.83
N SER A 52 17.82 -0.26 -8.23
CA SER A 52 16.56 0.49 -8.38
C SER A 52 16.70 1.92 -7.82
N ILE A 53 17.40 2.08 -6.70
CA ILE A 53 17.66 3.39 -6.10
C ILE A 53 18.60 4.20 -7.01
N VAL A 54 19.62 3.56 -7.60
CA VAL A 54 20.54 4.21 -8.55
C VAL A 54 19.78 4.74 -9.77
N GLN A 55 18.86 3.95 -10.32
CA GLN A 55 18.05 4.36 -11.47
C GLN A 55 17.20 5.61 -11.19
N VAL A 56 16.67 5.73 -9.98
CA VAL A 56 15.77 6.85 -9.62
C VAL A 56 16.50 8.08 -9.11
N TYR A 57 17.57 7.89 -8.32
CA TYR A 57 18.23 8.99 -7.58
C TYR A 57 19.68 9.25 -8.00
N GLY A 58 20.25 8.42 -8.89
CA GLY A 58 21.63 8.47 -9.32
C GLY A 58 22.61 7.93 -8.28
N GLU A 59 23.82 7.58 -8.74
CA GLU A 59 24.86 6.93 -7.91
C GLU A 59 25.28 7.76 -6.70
N ASN A 60 25.35 9.10 -6.85
CA ASN A 60 25.81 10.00 -5.79
C ASN A 60 24.93 9.95 -4.51
N GLN A 61 23.65 9.62 -4.64
CA GLN A 61 22.71 9.55 -3.53
C GLN A 61 22.37 8.12 -3.14
N ALA A 62 22.64 7.15 -4.02
CA ALA A 62 22.15 5.79 -3.89
C ALA A 62 22.57 5.13 -2.58
N LYS A 63 23.84 5.23 -2.20
CA LYS A 63 24.32 4.62 -0.96
C LYS A 63 23.59 5.16 0.27
N THR A 64 23.45 6.46 0.41
CA THR A 64 22.78 7.10 1.55
C THR A 64 21.31 6.71 1.65
N ILE A 65 20.63 6.64 0.49
CA ILE A 65 19.23 6.24 0.43
C ILE A 65 19.10 4.76 0.75
N PHE A 66 19.95 3.91 0.18
CA PHE A 66 19.96 2.47 0.43
C PHE A 66 20.17 2.15 1.92
N ASP A 67 21.22 2.72 2.55
CA ASP A 67 21.48 2.51 3.97
C ASP A 67 20.27 2.90 4.83
N LYS A 68 19.60 3.99 4.46
CA LYS A 68 18.41 4.44 5.17
C LYS A 68 17.18 3.54 4.94
N VAL A 69 17.01 3.04 3.72
CA VAL A 69 15.95 2.07 3.37
C VAL A 69 16.14 0.79 4.18
N MET A 70 17.37 0.24 4.17
CA MET A 70 17.69 -0.99 4.87
C MET A 70 17.53 -0.85 6.40
N GLN A 71 17.92 0.31 6.95
CA GLN A 71 17.74 0.58 8.38
C GLN A 71 16.26 0.64 8.77
N ILE A 72 15.41 1.28 7.95
CA ILE A 72 13.97 1.35 8.21
C ILE A 72 13.36 -0.05 8.16
N ALA A 73 13.69 -0.85 7.13
CA ALA A 73 13.21 -2.20 7.00
C ALA A 73 13.56 -3.06 8.21
N LYS A 74 14.83 -3.02 8.61
CA LYS A 74 15.31 -3.76 9.79
C LYS A 74 14.53 -3.37 11.04
N ASN A 75 14.38 -2.06 11.29
CA ASN A 75 13.63 -1.58 12.45
C ASN A 75 12.16 -2.04 12.44
N GLU A 76 11.50 -2.01 11.28
CA GLU A 76 10.08 -2.44 11.17
C GLU A 76 9.92 -3.93 11.42
N ILE A 77 10.85 -4.76 10.95
CA ILE A 77 10.82 -6.20 11.18
C ILE A 77 11.12 -6.53 12.64
N GLU A 78 12.14 -5.91 13.24
CA GLU A 78 12.51 -6.11 14.65
C GLU A 78 11.37 -5.70 15.60
N ASN A 79 10.66 -4.62 15.28
CA ASN A 79 9.54 -4.09 16.08
C ASN A 79 8.16 -4.62 15.65
N ARG A 80 8.11 -5.60 14.76
CA ARG A 80 6.86 -6.23 14.33
C ARG A 80 6.17 -6.91 15.53
N PRO A 81 4.86 -6.74 15.71
CA PRO A 81 4.12 -7.42 16.79
C PRO A 81 4.33 -8.94 16.76
N GLU A 82 4.50 -9.55 17.92
CA GLU A 82 4.78 -11.00 18.04
C GLU A 82 3.68 -11.88 17.43
N GLU A 83 2.44 -11.42 17.45
CA GLU A 83 1.33 -12.10 16.78
C GLU A 83 1.57 -12.19 15.27
N LEU A 84 2.00 -11.08 14.65
CA LEU A 84 2.28 -11.04 13.21
C LEU A 84 3.55 -11.81 12.84
N LYS A 85 4.56 -11.82 13.72
CA LYS A 85 5.74 -12.67 13.53
C LYS A 85 5.36 -14.14 13.50
N ARG A 86 4.46 -14.58 14.40
CA ARG A 86 3.96 -15.96 14.42
C ARG A 86 3.13 -16.32 13.19
N GLU A 87 2.28 -15.40 12.74
CA GLU A 87 1.53 -15.57 11.48
C GLU A 87 2.49 -15.78 10.29
N ASP A 88 3.54 -14.97 10.19
CA ASP A 88 4.53 -15.08 9.12
C ASP A 88 5.27 -16.41 9.13
N LEU A 89 5.56 -16.97 10.33
CA LEU A 89 6.22 -18.27 10.51
C LEU A 89 5.37 -19.47 10.13
N THR A 90 4.07 -19.35 10.29
CA THR A 90 3.14 -20.49 10.11
C THR A 90 2.44 -20.44 8.75
N ARG A 91 2.51 -19.32 8.04
CA ARG A 91 1.89 -19.15 6.75
C ARG A 91 2.72 -19.84 5.66
N ALA A 92 2.10 -20.78 4.94
CA ALA A 92 2.71 -21.42 3.77
C ALA A 92 3.04 -20.39 2.67
N ASP A 93 4.13 -20.58 1.94
CA ASP A 93 4.57 -19.67 0.86
C ASP A 93 3.55 -19.55 -0.26
N ASP A 94 2.82 -20.60 -0.49
CA ASP A 94 1.80 -20.72 -1.53
C ASP A 94 0.36 -20.63 -0.98
N TRP A 95 0.20 -20.06 0.23
CA TRP A 95 -1.09 -19.93 0.93
C TRP A 95 -2.23 -19.43 0.04
N TYR A 96 -1.92 -18.58 -0.95
CA TYR A 96 -2.90 -17.97 -1.86
C TYR A 96 -3.49 -18.94 -2.88
N LYS A 97 -2.87 -20.10 -3.11
CA LYS A 97 -3.34 -21.09 -4.09
C LYS A 97 -4.64 -21.79 -3.68
N ASP A 98 -4.85 -21.89 -2.37
CA ASP A 98 -6.04 -22.53 -1.80
C ASP A 98 -7.11 -21.51 -1.37
N GLU A 99 -6.93 -20.22 -1.70
CA GLU A 99 -7.84 -19.17 -1.31
C GLU A 99 -8.99 -18.98 -2.32
N ILE A 100 -10.20 -18.84 -1.78
CA ILE A 100 -11.34 -18.30 -2.52
C ILE A 100 -11.44 -16.83 -2.18
N ILE A 101 -11.03 -15.98 -3.13
CA ILE A 101 -10.94 -14.53 -2.95
C ILE A 101 -12.21 -13.87 -3.45
N TYR A 102 -12.88 -13.13 -2.58
CA TYR A 102 -14.02 -12.29 -2.94
C TYR A 102 -13.62 -10.82 -2.94
N MET A 103 -13.64 -10.18 -4.11
CA MET A 103 -13.24 -8.80 -4.33
C MET A 103 -14.47 -7.89 -4.40
N PHE A 104 -14.48 -6.78 -3.64
CA PHE A 104 -15.62 -5.88 -3.59
C PHE A 104 -15.26 -4.48 -3.11
N TYR A 105 -16.10 -3.51 -3.49
CA TYR A 105 -16.19 -2.21 -2.83
C TYR A 105 -17.08 -2.32 -1.60
N VAL A 106 -16.63 -1.79 -0.46
CA VAL A 106 -17.38 -1.83 0.81
C VAL A 106 -18.74 -1.13 0.68
N ASP A 107 -18.78 0.02 0.02
CA ASP A 107 -19.99 0.79 -0.21
C ASP A 107 -20.98 0.15 -1.20
N GLN A 108 -20.51 -0.80 -2.02
CA GLN A 108 -21.32 -1.50 -3.02
C GLN A 108 -21.69 -2.93 -2.63
N PHE A 109 -21.11 -3.45 -1.56
CA PHE A 109 -21.34 -4.85 -1.15
C PHE A 109 -22.56 -5.00 -0.23
N GLY A 110 -23.49 -5.87 -0.63
CA GLY A 110 -24.73 -6.11 0.09
C GLY A 110 -25.91 -5.30 -0.47
N VAL A 111 -26.78 -4.83 0.41
CA VAL A 111 -27.98 -4.07 -0.01
C VAL A 111 -27.64 -2.58 -0.07
N VAL A 112 -27.53 -2.06 -1.28
CA VAL A 112 -27.33 -0.64 -1.55
C VAL A 112 -28.65 0.01 -1.95
N THR A 113 -28.97 1.12 -1.32
CA THR A 113 -30.12 1.95 -1.70
C THR A 113 -29.64 3.31 -2.21
N PRO A 114 -30.43 4.03 -3.00
CA PRO A 114 -30.04 5.37 -3.49
C PRO A 114 -29.70 6.36 -2.36
N GLN A 115 -30.18 6.11 -1.14
CA GLN A 115 -30.04 7.01 0.01
C GLN A 115 -28.93 6.57 0.97
N LYS A 116 -28.40 5.35 0.82
CA LYS A 116 -27.42 4.79 1.75
C LYS A 116 -26.47 3.85 1.02
N SER A 117 -25.18 4.15 1.09
CA SER A 117 -24.12 3.17 0.80
C SER A 117 -23.81 2.34 2.04
N ASN A 118 -23.25 1.15 1.83
CA ASN A 118 -22.86 0.27 2.92
C ASN A 118 -21.57 0.75 3.62
N THR A 119 -21.40 0.30 4.85
CA THR A 119 -20.25 0.56 5.68
C THR A 119 -19.51 -0.73 6.01
N PHE A 120 -18.35 -0.66 6.68
CA PHE A 120 -17.66 -1.83 7.20
C PHE A 120 -18.54 -2.66 8.14
N LYS A 121 -19.40 -2.02 8.93
CA LYS A 121 -20.35 -2.72 9.81
C LYS A 121 -21.39 -3.51 9.02
N ASP A 122 -21.91 -2.93 7.94
CA ASP A 122 -22.87 -3.61 7.06
C ASP A 122 -22.21 -4.81 6.37
N THR A 123 -20.95 -4.68 5.95
CA THR A 123 -20.15 -5.78 5.38
C THR A 123 -19.92 -6.90 6.39
N SER A 124 -19.63 -6.59 7.66
CA SER A 124 -19.46 -7.60 8.71
C SER A 124 -20.73 -8.44 8.91
N ALA A 125 -21.91 -7.85 8.75
CA ALA A 125 -23.20 -8.56 8.84
C ALA A 125 -23.39 -9.60 7.73
N MET A 126 -22.57 -9.57 6.66
CA MET A 126 -22.61 -10.51 5.54
C MET A 126 -21.60 -11.67 5.66
N PHE A 127 -20.89 -11.80 6.77
CA PHE A 127 -19.83 -12.81 6.92
C PHE A 127 -20.38 -14.25 6.84
N ASP A 128 -21.55 -14.53 7.36
CA ASP A 128 -22.15 -15.86 7.25
C ASP A 128 -22.43 -16.22 5.78
N TYR A 129 -22.98 -15.27 5.01
CA TYR A 129 -23.18 -15.45 3.57
C TYR A 129 -21.87 -15.73 2.85
N LEU A 130 -20.80 -14.99 3.16
CA LEU A 130 -19.50 -15.19 2.55
C LEU A 130 -18.88 -16.55 2.91
N LYS A 131 -19.09 -17.03 4.15
CA LYS A 131 -18.68 -18.37 4.57
C LYS A 131 -19.45 -19.46 3.82
N ASP A 132 -20.76 -19.33 3.71
CA ASP A 132 -21.59 -20.27 2.97
C ASP A 132 -21.18 -20.35 1.49
N LEU A 133 -20.68 -19.26 0.95
CA LEU A 133 -20.11 -19.19 -0.40
C LEU A 133 -18.70 -19.81 -0.50
N GLY A 134 -18.09 -20.18 0.63
CA GLY A 134 -16.74 -20.75 0.70
C GLY A 134 -15.61 -19.72 0.63
N VAL A 135 -15.89 -18.43 0.78
CA VAL A 135 -14.88 -17.37 0.73
C VAL A 135 -13.92 -17.50 1.91
N THR A 136 -12.63 -17.38 1.65
CA THR A 136 -11.57 -17.42 2.67
C THR A 136 -10.78 -16.12 2.76
N THR A 137 -10.75 -15.33 1.68
CA THR A 137 -10.04 -14.03 1.63
C THR A 137 -10.96 -12.92 1.12
N LEU A 138 -11.06 -11.86 1.89
CA LEU A 138 -11.78 -10.64 1.54
C LEU A 138 -10.82 -9.66 0.87
N TYR A 139 -11.03 -9.36 -0.41
CA TYR A 139 -10.24 -8.37 -1.12
C TYR A 139 -11.00 -7.04 -1.19
N LEU A 140 -10.57 -6.10 -0.38
CA LEU A 140 -11.15 -4.76 -0.29
C LEU A 140 -10.56 -3.87 -1.38
N LEU A 141 -11.40 -3.37 -2.29
CA LEU A 141 -11.07 -2.30 -3.21
C LEU A 141 -10.87 -0.98 -2.43
N PRO A 142 -10.35 0.10 -3.05
CA PRO A 142 -9.88 1.27 -2.32
C PRO A 142 -10.87 1.84 -1.31
N PHE A 143 -10.41 1.96 -0.08
CA PHE A 143 -11.19 2.46 1.07
C PHE A 143 -10.48 3.58 1.84
N ALA A 144 -9.28 3.97 1.41
CA ALA A 144 -8.59 5.13 1.95
C ALA A 144 -9.35 6.42 1.63
N ASP A 145 -9.08 7.49 2.39
CA ASP A 145 -9.70 8.80 2.19
C ASP A 145 -9.44 9.32 0.78
N SER A 146 -10.52 9.56 0.04
CA SER A 146 -10.52 9.90 -1.39
C SER A 146 -11.73 10.78 -1.71
N PRO A 147 -11.63 11.73 -2.65
CA PRO A 147 -12.77 12.46 -3.19
C PRO A 147 -13.64 11.60 -4.12
N MET A 148 -13.22 10.36 -4.44
CA MET A 148 -13.95 9.39 -5.27
C MET A 148 -14.11 9.80 -6.73
N SER A 149 -13.23 10.64 -7.25
CA SER A 149 -13.23 11.03 -8.68
C SER A 149 -12.74 9.87 -9.57
N ASP A 150 -11.94 8.96 -9.02
CA ASP A 150 -11.44 7.73 -9.66
C ASP A 150 -11.75 6.49 -8.81
N ALA A 151 -13.00 6.33 -8.41
CA ALA A 151 -13.49 5.17 -7.66
C ALA A 151 -12.65 4.81 -6.40
N GLY A 152 -12.00 5.81 -5.79
CA GLY A 152 -11.17 5.68 -4.60
C GLY A 152 -9.68 5.43 -4.87
N PHE A 153 -9.27 5.28 -6.15
CA PHE A 153 -7.86 5.19 -6.51
C PHE A 153 -7.16 6.56 -6.42
N ASP A 154 -7.89 7.65 -6.45
CA ASP A 154 -7.45 9.03 -6.21
C ASP A 154 -7.33 9.32 -4.71
N VAL A 155 -6.32 8.73 -4.07
CA VAL A 155 -6.15 8.79 -2.62
C VAL A 155 -5.71 10.19 -2.18
N LYS A 156 -6.53 10.81 -1.33
CA LYS A 156 -6.27 12.11 -0.69
C LYS A 156 -5.42 11.96 0.56
N ASN A 157 -5.72 10.97 1.40
CA ASN A 157 -4.96 10.69 2.60
C ASN A 157 -4.85 9.17 2.85
N PRO A 158 -3.69 8.55 2.57
CA PRO A 158 -3.51 7.09 2.72
C PRO A 158 -3.50 6.60 4.18
N ARG A 159 -3.53 7.51 5.16
CA ARG A 159 -3.56 7.17 6.59
C ARG A 159 -4.95 7.21 7.19
N ASN A 160 -5.91 7.70 6.44
CA ASN A 160 -7.30 7.80 6.85
C ASN A 160 -8.15 6.82 6.04
N ILE A 161 -9.21 6.38 6.67
CA ILE A 161 -10.27 5.58 6.04
C ILE A 161 -11.42 6.52 5.70
N ARG A 162 -12.07 6.33 4.56
CA ARG A 162 -13.26 7.09 4.14
C ARG A 162 -14.28 7.11 5.28
N ALA A 163 -14.76 8.32 5.60
CA ALA A 163 -15.71 8.54 6.68
C ALA A 163 -17.08 7.92 6.41
N ASP A 164 -17.51 7.93 5.15
CA ASP A 164 -18.78 7.33 4.69
C ASP A 164 -18.82 5.81 4.84
N LEU A 165 -17.65 5.14 4.86
CA LEU A 165 -17.54 3.71 5.17
C LEU A 165 -17.53 3.40 6.67
N GLY A 166 -17.62 4.43 7.53
CA GLY A 166 -17.55 4.33 8.99
C GLY A 166 -16.19 4.65 9.58
N GLY A 167 -15.23 5.08 8.77
CA GLY A 167 -13.91 5.50 9.19
C GLY A 167 -13.08 4.44 9.89
N LYS A 168 -11.99 4.89 10.52
CA LYS A 168 -10.99 4.00 11.14
C LYS A 168 -11.56 3.10 12.25
N ALA A 169 -12.55 3.59 13.00
CA ALA A 169 -13.13 2.82 14.10
C ALA A 169 -13.86 1.57 13.57
N GLN A 170 -14.75 1.73 12.58
CA GLN A 170 -15.45 0.60 11.98
C GLN A 170 -14.53 -0.33 11.20
N PHE A 171 -13.51 0.21 10.52
CA PHE A 171 -12.49 -0.60 9.88
C PHE A 171 -11.77 -1.51 10.87
N ASN A 172 -11.34 -0.99 12.02
CA ASN A 172 -10.65 -1.80 13.02
C ASN A 172 -11.53 -2.92 13.58
N GLU A 173 -12.82 -2.65 13.82
CA GLU A 173 -13.77 -3.69 14.25
C GLU A 173 -14.02 -4.71 13.13
N PHE A 174 -14.16 -4.26 11.88
CA PHE A 174 -14.29 -5.15 10.73
C PHE A 174 -13.08 -6.11 10.62
N VAL A 175 -11.85 -5.61 10.72
CA VAL A 175 -10.63 -6.43 10.68
C VAL A 175 -10.63 -7.48 11.79
N LYS A 176 -10.99 -7.07 13.01
CA LYS A 176 -11.08 -7.96 14.16
C LYS A 176 -12.13 -9.05 13.97
N GLU A 177 -13.34 -8.69 13.54
CA GLU A 177 -14.42 -9.64 13.29
C GLU A 177 -14.10 -10.54 12.09
N ALA A 178 -13.50 -10.03 11.02
CA ALA A 178 -13.08 -10.85 9.88
C ALA A 178 -12.06 -11.92 10.30
N LYS A 179 -11.02 -11.54 11.05
CA LYS A 179 -10.04 -12.49 11.60
C LYS A 179 -10.68 -13.54 12.50
N LYS A 180 -11.59 -13.14 13.41
CA LYS A 180 -12.35 -14.05 14.27
C LYS A 180 -13.19 -15.05 13.47
N ASN A 181 -13.69 -14.65 12.33
CA ASN A 181 -14.45 -15.46 11.40
C ASN A 181 -13.58 -16.32 10.46
N GLY A 182 -12.25 -16.25 10.58
CA GLY A 182 -11.31 -17.03 9.79
C GLY A 182 -10.96 -16.43 8.42
N PHE A 183 -11.44 -15.21 8.13
CA PHE A 183 -11.10 -14.54 6.87
C PHE A 183 -9.71 -13.94 6.90
N LYS A 184 -8.99 -14.05 5.79
CA LYS A 184 -7.84 -13.21 5.47
C LYS A 184 -8.33 -11.92 4.80
N ILE A 185 -7.56 -10.85 4.92
CA ILE A 185 -7.89 -9.56 4.31
C ILE A 185 -6.76 -9.17 3.36
N LYS A 186 -7.14 -8.86 2.13
CA LYS A 186 -6.31 -8.24 1.10
C LYS A 186 -6.86 -6.84 0.80
N ALA A 187 -6.00 -5.88 0.57
CA ALA A 187 -6.39 -4.50 0.26
C ALA A 187 -5.51 -3.93 -0.85
N ASP A 188 -6.06 -3.00 -1.62
CA ASP A 188 -5.29 -2.22 -2.56
C ASP A 188 -4.40 -1.20 -1.84
N LEU A 189 -3.21 -1.03 -2.37
CA LEU A 189 -2.23 -0.08 -1.92
C LEU A 189 -1.84 0.82 -3.08
N ILE A 190 -2.39 2.04 -3.09
CA ILE A 190 -2.19 3.00 -4.16
C ILE A 190 -0.91 3.79 -3.91
N LEU A 191 0.17 3.44 -4.61
CA LEU A 191 1.50 4.05 -4.47
C LEU A 191 1.95 4.82 -5.69
N ASN A 192 1.26 4.68 -6.82
CA ASN A 192 1.67 5.23 -8.10
C ASN A 192 1.33 6.72 -8.25
N HIS A 193 0.21 7.14 -7.68
CA HIS A 193 -0.31 8.50 -7.77
C HIS A 193 -1.09 8.88 -6.52
N VAL A 194 -1.47 10.13 -6.45
CA VAL A 194 -2.32 10.70 -5.40
C VAL A 194 -3.42 11.56 -6.01
N SER A 195 -4.46 11.83 -5.25
CA SER A 195 -5.49 12.82 -5.62
C SER A 195 -4.88 14.22 -5.79
N ASP A 196 -5.47 15.02 -6.64
CA ASP A 196 -5.23 16.47 -6.69
C ASP A 196 -5.58 17.19 -5.37
N GLU A 197 -6.45 16.60 -4.55
CA GLU A 197 -6.72 17.08 -3.18
C GLU A 197 -5.67 16.64 -2.13
N HIS A 198 -4.65 15.86 -2.50
CA HIS A 198 -3.61 15.42 -1.56
C HIS A 198 -2.81 16.60 -1.02
N GLU A 199 -2.53 16.61 0.30
CA GLU A 199 -1.86 17.74 0.98
C GLU A 199 -0.56 18.18 0.33
N TRP A 200 0.23 17.26 -0.24
CA TRP A 200 1.49 17.59 -0.91
C TRP A 200 1.27 18.27 -2.25
N PHE A 201 0.30 17.80 -3.04
CA PHE A 201 -0.02 18.42 -4.31
C PHE A 201 -0.59 19.81 -4.08
N GLN A 202 -1.51 19.95 -3.14
CA GLN A 202 -2.07 21.23 -2.75
C GLN A 202 -1.03 22.21 -2.18
N ALA A 203 -0.03 21.71 -1.41
CA ALA A 203 1.09 22.54 -0.94
C ALA A 203 1.97 23.00 -2.11
N PHE A 204 2.26 22.11 -3.06
CA PHE A 204 2.99 22.43 -4.28
C PHE A 204 2.28 23.52 -5.09
N LEU A 205 0.96 23.42 -5.31
CA LEU A 205 0.16 24.41 -6.01
C LEU A 205 0.18 25.79 -5.33
N ARG A 206 0.32 25.83 -4.01
CA ARG A 206 0.48 27.09 -3.26
C ARG A 206 1.90 27.66 -3.26
N GLY A 207 2.83 27.00 -3.94
CA GLY A 207 4.22 27.45 -4.10
C GLY A 207 5.25 26.79 -3.16
N ASP A 208 4.88 25.73 -2.42
CA ASP A 208 5.82 24.91 -1.65
C ASP A 208 6.61 23.97 -2.57
N THR A 209 7.67 24.46 -3.16
CA THR A 209 8.54 23.70 -4.07
C THR A 209 9.29 22.56 -3.40
N SER A 210 9.27 22.44 -2.06
CA SER A 210 9.86 21.31 -1.33
C SER A 210 9.21 19.97 -1.68
N LYS A 211 8.03 19.99 -2.31
CA LYS A 211 7.28 18.83 -2.76
C LYS A 211 7.40 18.55 -4.26
N ALA A 212 8.07 19.43 -5.04
CA ALA A 212 8.17 19.31 -6.49
C ALA A 212 8.70 17.94 -6.94
N ASN A 213 9.70 17.38 -6.23
CA ASN A 213 10.30 16.07 -6.55
C ASN A 213 9.36 14.86 -6.36
N TYR A 214 8.15 15.06 -5.86
CA TYR A 214 7.14 14.00 -5.78
C TYR A 214 6.20 13.97 -6.98
N PHE A 215 6.31 14.96 -7.87
CA PHE A 215 5.45 15.15 -9.04
C PHE A 215 6.26 15.21 -10.32
N VAL A 216 5.62 14.85 -11.41
CA VAL A 216 6.21 15.05 -12.75
C VAL A 216 6.06 16.52 -13.10
N VAL A 217 7.18 17.24 -13.05
CA VAL A 217 7.26 18.67 -13.41
C VAL A 217 8.17 18.79 -14.63
N LYS A 218 7.69 19.50 -15.67
CA LYS A 218 8.43 19.73 -16.92
C LYS A 218 8.51 21.22 -17.20
N ASP A 219 9.65 21.66 -17.72
CA ASP A 219 9.88 23.05 -18.12
C ASP A 219 9.15 23.40 -19.43
N GLU A 220 8.93 22.38 -20.29
CA GLU A 220 8.23 22.54 -21.56
C GLU A 220 6.83 21.93 -21.49
N MET A 221 5.86 22.61 -22.11
CA MET A 221 4.49 22.13 -22.21
C MET A 221 4.42 20.89 -23.12
N PRO A 222 4.02 19.71 -22.60
CA PRO A 222 3.77 18.56 -23.44
C PRO A 222 2.48 18.73 -24.26
N GLU A 223 2.26 17.85 -25.24
CA GLU A 223 0.94 17.71 -25.86
C GLU A 223 -0.06 17.25 -24.80
N TYR A 224 -1.13 17.96 -24.59
CA TYR A 224 -2.09 17.73 -23.51
C TYR A 224 -3.54 17.61 -24.02
N THR A 225 -4.36 16.92 -23.23
CA THR A 225 -5.81 16.81 -23.47
C THR A 225 -6.62 17.83 -22.66
N LYS A 226 -6.14 18.17 -21.47
CA LYS A 226 -6.74 19.16 -20.58
C LYS A 226 -5.66 19.93 -19.85
N TYR A 227 -5.97 21.16 -19.46
CA TYR A 227 -5.09 21.96 -18.62
C TYR A 227 -5.87 22.82 -17.63
N VAL A 228 -5.19 23.19 -16.55
CA VAL A 228 -5.62 24.19 -15.57
C VAL A 228 -4.40 25.03 -15.21
N ASP A 229 -4.52 26.36 -15.32
CA ASP A 229 -3.45 27.28 -14.92
C ASP A 229 -3.48 27.52 -13.42
N GLU A 230 -2.32 27.34 -12.78
CA GLU A 230 -2.11 27.52 -11.35
C GLU A 230 -0.93 28.47 -11.09
N LYS A 231 -0.78 28.94 -9.84
CA LYS A 231 0.29 29.89 -9.46
C LYS A 231 1.70 29.41 -9.72
N VAL A 232 1.92 28.10 -9.64
CA VAL A 232 3.24 27.45 -9.82
C VAL A 232 3.50 27.01 -11.26
N GLY A 233 2.49 27.08 -12.13
CA GLY A 233 2.56 26.64 -13.52
C GLY A 233 1.24 26.04 -13.99
N THR A 234 1.26 25.45 -15.17
CA THR A 234 0.08 24.83 -15.78
C THR A 234 0.08 23.35 -15.47
N ILE A 235 -1.04 22.84 -14.95
CA ILE A 235 -1.30 21.42 -14.75
C ILE A 235 -1.91 20.89 -16.04
N VAL A 236 -1.37 19.80 -16.57
CA VAL A 236 -1.85 19.18 -17.80
C VAL A 236 -2.12 17.70 -17.62
N GLU A 237 -3.18 17.22 -18.25
CA GLU A 237 -3.41 15.81 -18.48
C GLU A 237 -2.83 15.44 -19.84
N TYR A 238 -1.82 14.59 -19.88
CA TYR A 238 -1.16 14.14 -21.10
C TYR A 238 -0.92 12.63 -21.09
N LYS A 239 -0.77 12.05 -22.30
CA LYS A 239 -0.31 10.66 -22.45
C LYS A 239 1.15 10.66 -22.88
N GLU A 240 2.00 9.95 -22.17
CA GLU A 240 3.34 9.66 -22.69
C GLU A 240 3.21 8.82 -23.95
N LYS A 241 3.94 9.20 -24.99
CA LYS A 241 4.07 8.36 -26.18
C LYS A 241 4.92 7.15 -25.77
N SER A 242 4.33 5.96 -25.80
CA SER A 242 4.98 4.67 -25.59
C SER A 242 6.02 4.38 -26.66
#